data_a2415b8d26b873e40380de0b9c098b0a
#
_entry.id   a2415b8d26b873e40380de0b9c098b0a
#
_cell.length_a   1.000
_cell.length_b   1.000
_cell.length_c   1.000
_cell.angle_alpha   90.00
_cell.angle_beta   90.00
_cell.angle_gamma   90.00
#
_symmetry.space_group_name_H-M   'P 1'
#
loop_
_entity.id
_entity.type
_entity.pdbx_description
1 polymer ?
#
loop_
_entity_poly.entity_id
_entity_poly.type
_entity_poly.pdbx_seq_one_letter_code
_entity_poly.pdbx_strand_id
1 'polypeptide(L)'
;MKGVIRLGDPTTHGGKVISAAPNSTVLGIAVARQGDQCICPIKGHNNCKIAEGDPKVSIDGVPVAFEGHKTTCGATLMSTVSTTGRG
;
A
#
# COMPACT_ATOMS: atom_id res chain seq x y z
N MET A 1 3.58 -14.29 7.51
CA MET A 1 3.43 -13.83 6.12
C MET A 1 2.99 -12.37 6.12
N LYS A 2 3.64 -11.54 5.32
CA LYS A 2 3.24 -10.14 5.17
C LYS A 2 2.22 -10.05 4.04
N GLY A 3 1.04 -9.54 4.33
CA GLY A 3 -0.01 -9.40 3.35
C GLY A 3 0.29 -8.28 2.35
N VAL A 4 -0.19 -8.46 1.12
CA VAL A 4 -0.11 -7.44 0.09
C VAL A 4 -1.03 -6.27 0.47
N ILE A 5 -0.61 -5.04 0.13
CA ILE A 5 -1.42 -3.85 0.36
C ILE A 5 -2.35 -3.66 -0.85
N ARG A 6 -3.61 -3.36 -0.57
CA ARG A 6 -4.65 -3.19 -1.59
C ARG A 6 -5.34 -1.85 -1.39
N LEU A 7 -6.10 -1.44 -2.40
CA LEU A 7 -6.91 -0.22 -2.33
C LEU A 7 -7.82 -0.26 -1.09
N GLY A 8 -7.80 0.80 -0.30
CA GLY A 8 -8.59 0.89 0.92
C GLY A 8 -7.92 0.37 2.18
N ASP A 9 -6.74 -0.25 2.06
CA ASP A 9 -6.04 -0.75 3.24
C ASP A 9 -5.60 0.40 4.15
N PRO A 10 -5.69 0.20 5.48
CA PRO A 10 -5.42 1.28 6.43
C PRO A 10 -3.93 1.53 6.67
N THR A 11 -3.64 2.70 7.23
CA THR A 11 -2.31 3.04 7.72
C THR A 11 -2.34 3.29 9.22
N THR A 12 -1.16 3.28 9.85
CA THR A 12 -1.04 3.53 11.30
C THR A 12 -1.43 4.95 11.71
N HIS A 13 -1.53 5.87 10.75
CA HIS A 13 -1.96 7.25 11.02
C HIS A 13 -3.48 7.43 10.88
N GLY A 14 -4.23 6.34 10.75
CA GLY A 14 -5.69 6.41 10.59
C GLY A 14 -6.14 6.75 9.18
N GLY A 15 -5.22 6.76 8.22
CA GLY A 15 -5.53 6.97 6.81
C GLY A 15 -5.76 5.66 6.07
N LYS A 16 -5.82 5.75 4.75
CA LYS A 16 -5.99 4.58 3.88
C LYS A 16 -5.41 4.82 2.51
N VAL A 17 -5.15 3.72 1.80
CA VAL A 17 -4.68 3.75 0.40
C VAL A 17 -5.84 4.12 -0.50
N ILE A 18 -5.64 5.09 -1.40
CA ILE A 18 -6.69 5.62 -2.28
C ILE A 18 -6.41 5.44 -3.76
N SER A 19 -5.24 4.90 -4.13
CA SER A 19 -4.97 4.51 -5.51
C SER A 19 -4.20 3.21 -5.56
N ALA A 20 -4.32 2.49 -6.67
CA ALA A 20 -3.72 1.17 -6.81
C ALA A 20 -3.62 0.80 -8.29
N ALA A 21 -2.97 -0.34 -8.58
CA ALA A 21 -2.82 -0.83 -9.96
C ALA A 21 -4.18 -1.14 -10.57
N PRO A 22 -4.51 -0.57 -11.73
CA PRO A 22 -5.86 -0.72 -12.29
C PRO A 22 -6.20 -2.12 -12.80
N ASN A 23 -5.19 -2.90 -13.17
CA ASN A 23 -5.41 -4.20 -13.80
C ASN A 23 -4.91 -5.39 -12.97
N SER A 24 -4.58 -5.17 -11.71
CA SER A 24 -4.06 -6.23 -10.85
C SER A 24 -4.82 -6.24 -9.54
N THR A 25 -5.46 -7.36 -9.25
CA THR A 25 -6.28 -7.48 -8.04
C THR A 25 -5.89 -8.72 -7.24
N VAL A 26 -6.15 -8.66 -5.93
CA VAL A 26 -6.09 -9.80 -5.04
C VAL A 26 -7.44 -9.86 -4.32
N LEU A 27 -8.14 -10.97 -4.49
CA LEU A 27 -9.49 -11.16 -3.95
C LEU A 27 -10.45 -10.03 -4.39
N GLY A 28 -10.30 -9.59 -5.64
CA GLY A 28 -11.18 -8.59 -6.24
C GLY A 28 -10.86 -7.13 -5.90
N ILE A 29 -9.78 -6.87 -5.15
CA ILE A 29 -9.39 -5.52 -4.78
C ILE A 29 -8.03 -5.20 -5.38
N ALA A 30 -7.91 -4.01 -5.98
CA ALA A 30 -6.69 -3.60 -6.68
C ALA A 30 -5.47 -3.55 -5.75
N VAL A 31 -4.34 -4.03 -6.25
CA VAL A 31 -3.08 -4.10 -5.51
C VAL A 31 -2.38 -2.75 -5.54
N ALA A 32 -1.94 -2.28 -4.38
CA ALA A 32 -1.19 -1.02 -4.26
C ALA A 32 0.29 -1.21 -4.53
N ARG A 33 0.90 -0.19 -5.10
CA ARG A 33 2.32 -0.20 -5.49
C ARG A 33 3.03 1.01 -4.90
N GLN A 34 4.36 0.96 -4.92
CA GLN A 34 5.17 2.12 -4.55
C GLN A 34 4.76 3.32 -5.41
N GLY A 35 4.55 4.47 -4.76
CA GLY A 35 4.11 5.68 -5.44
C GLY A 35 2.60 5.87 -5.47
N ASP A 36 1.81 4.85 -5.12
CA ASP A 36 0.36 5.00 -5.05
C ASP A 36 -0.01 5.92 -3.89
N GLN A 37 -1.12 6.62 -4.06
CA GLN A 37 -1.53 7.64 -3.11
C GLN A 37 -2.25 7.05 -1.91
N CYS A 38 -2.06 7.68 -0.76
CA CYS A 38 -2.80 7.38 0.46
C CYS A 38 -3.19 8.68 1.15
N ILE A 39 -4.25 8.63 1.94
CA ILE A 39 -4.64 9.78 2.74
C ILE A 39 -4.08 9.64 4.15
N CYS A 40 -3.79 10.77 4.75
CA CYS A 40 -3.31 10.82 6.12
C CYS A 40 -4.07 11.96 6.80
N PRO A 41 -4.89 11.68 7.82
CA PRO A 41 -5.71 12.71 8.45
C PRO A 41 -4.92 13.67 9.34
N ILE A 42 -3.64 13.41 9.54
CA ILE A 42 -2.79 14.27 10.36
C ILE A 42 -2.54 15.59 9.65
N LYS A 43 -2.78 16.70 10.34
CA LYS A 43 -2.59 18.03 9.78
C LYS A 43 -1.16 18.22 9.28
N GLY A 44 -1.02 18.73 8.07
CA GLY A 44 0.28 18.93 7.45
C GLY A 44 0.79 17.74 6.64
N HIS A 45 0.12 16.58 6.73
CA HIS A 45 0.49 15.40 5.96
C HIS A 45 -0.31 15.35 4.67
N ASN A 46 0.01 16.22 3.73
CA ASN A 46 -0.65 16.28 2.43
C ASN A 46 0.11 15.45 1.40
N ASN A 47 -0.63 14.93 0.41
CA ASN A 47 -0.03 14.20 -0.72
C ASN A 47 0.81 13.00 -0.28
N CYS A 48 0.34 12.27 0.70
CA CYS A 48 1.01 11.04 1.15
C CYS A 48 1.00 10.00 0.04
N LYS A 49 2.14 9.33 -0.13
CA LYS A 49 2.29 8.24 -1.10
C LYS A 49 2.99 7.08 -0.44
N ILE A 50 2.81 5.90 -1.02
CA ILE A 50 3.55 4.72 -0.58
C ILE A 50 5.03 4.94 -0.97
N ALA A 51 5.90 4.99 0.03
CA ALA A 51 7.31 5.29 -0.16
C ALA A 51 8.16 4.06 -0.47
N GLU A 52 7.67 2.88 -0.11
CA GLU A 52 8.42 1.63 -0.22
C GLU A 52 7.63 0.58 -0.99
N GLY A 53 8.35 -0.33 -1.63
CA GLY A 53 7.78 -1.49 -2.29
C GLY A 53 8.82 -2.59 -2.35
N ASP A 54 8.39 -3.82 -2.64
CA ASP A 54 9.30 -4.96 -2.75
C ASP A 54 9.91 -4.99 -4.16
N PRO A 55 11.23 -4.83 -4.29
CA PRO A 55 11.86 -4.79 -5.63
C PRO A 55 11.77 -6.13 -6.38
N LYS A 56 11.43 -7.20 -5.69
CA LYS A 56 11.30 -8.53 -6.29
C LYS A 56 9.88 -8.83 -6.77
N VAL A 57 8.92 -8.01 -6.40
CA VAL A 57 7.52 -8.19 -6.78
C VAL A 57 7.03 -6.88 -7.36
N SER A 58 6.85 -6.84 -8.68
CA SER A 58 6.44 -5.61 -9.35
C SER A 58 5.27 -5.85 -10.28
N ILE A 59 4.52 -4.78 -10.54
CA ILE A 59 3.43 -4.76 -11.50
C ILE A 59 3.72 -3.57 -12.42
N ASP A 60 3.83 -3.86 -13.72
CA ASP A 60 4.18 -2.85 -14.73
C ASP A 60 5.49 -2.11 -14.38
N GLY A 61 6.46 -2.85 -13.81
CA GLY A 61 7.75 -2.30 -13.44
C GLY A 61 7.74 -1.50 -12.14
N VAL A 62 6.62 -1.47 -11.41
CA VAL A 62 6.51 -0.72 -10.15
C VAL A 62 6.44 -1.69 -8.98
N PRO A 63 7.33 -1.56 -7.97
CA PRO A 63 7.33 -2.47 -6.83
C PRO A 63 6.01 -2.48 -6.06
N VAL A 64 5.55 -3.68 -5.70
CA VAL A 64 4.30 -3.86 -4.95
C VAL A 64 4.51 -3.58 -3.47
N ALA A 65 3.54 -2.92 -2.84
CA ALA A 65 3.58 -2.64 -1.41
C ALA A 65 3.08 -3.82 -0.59
N PHE A 66 3.72 -4.06 0.54
CA PHE A 66 3.34 -5.10 1.49
C PHE A 66 3.22 -4.51 2.89
N GLU A 67 2.58 -5.26 3.79
CA GLU A 67 2.45 -4.85 5.18
C GLU A 67 3.81 -4.51 5.79
N GLY A 68 3.86 -3.40 6.52
CA GLY A 68 5.10 -2.92 7.13
C GLY A 68 5.84 -1.90 6.30
N HIS A 69 5.53 -1.77 5.01
CA HIS A 69 6.10 -0.71 4.19
C HIS A 69 5.54 0.65 4.63
N LYS A 70 6.32 1.68 4.42
CA LYS A 70 5.99 3.02 4.92
C LYS A 70 5.53 3.95 3.82
N THR A 71 4.77 4.95 4.24
CA THR A 71 4.37 6.06 3.37
C THR A 71 5.34 7.22 3.53
N THR A 72 5.22 8.22 2.66
CA THR A 72 6.09 9.41 2.71
C THR A 72 5.87 10.25 3.97
N CYS A 73 4.73 10.10 4.62
CA CYS A 73 4.44 10.81 5.87
C CYS A 73 4.82 10.02 7.12
N GLY A 74 5.49 8.88 6.95
CA GLY A 74 5.95 8.07 8.07
C GLY A 74 4.94 7.07 8.62
N ALA A 75 3.75 6.97 8.01
CA ALA A 75 2.78 5.96 8.39
C ALA A 75 3.23 4.58 7.91
N THR A 76 2.80 3.55 8.60
CA THR A 76 3.06 2.16 8.20
C THR A 76 1.78 1.57 7.60
N LEU A 77 1.94 0.90 6.48
CA LEU A 77 0.82 0.25 5.79
C LEU A 77 0.44 -1.04 6.52
N MET A 78 -0.87 -1.26 6.66
CA MET A 78 -1.41 -2.45 7.31
C MET A 78 -2.28 -3.22 6.32
N SER A 79 -1.97 -4.49 6.11
CA SER A 79 -2.72 -5.33 5.19
C SER A 79 -4.00 -5.85 5.84
N THR A 80 -5.07 -5.93 5.03
CA THR A 80 -6.31 -6.61 5.44
C THR A 80 -6.39 -8.01 4.85
N VAL A 81 -5.35 -8.44 4.13
CA VAL A 81 -5.25 -9.78 3.54
C VAL A 81 -4.19 -10.58 4.29
N SER A 82 -4.56 -11.75 4.81
CA SER A 82 -3.64 -12.62 5.53
C SER A 82 -3.25 -13.88 4.75
N THR A 83 -3.95 -14.17 3.66
CA THR A 83 -3.74 -15.40 2.88
C THR A 83 -2.92 -15.21 1.63
N THR A 84 -2.73 -13.99 1.18
CA THR A 84 -1.96 -13.65 -0.01
C THR A 84 -0.94 -12.58 0.34
N GLY A 85 0.31 -12.88 0.12
CA GLY A 85 1.35 -11.94 0.45
C GLY A 85 2.72 -12.57 0.32
N ARG A 86 3.70 -11.90 0.90
CA ARG A 86 5.08 -12.33 0.90
C ARG A 86 5.44 -12.83 2.30
N GLY A 87 5.88 -14.07 2.33
CA GLY A 87 6.18 -14.79 3.57
C GLY A 87 7.43 -14.37 4.30
#